data_182cf5975285d938a210a43b34b6ed43
#
_entry.id   182cf5975285d938a210a43b34b6ed43
#
_cell.length_a   1.000
_cell.length_b   1.000
_cell.length_c   1.000
_cell.angle_alpha   90.00
_cell.angle_beta   90.00
_cell.angle_gamma   90.00
#
_symmetry.space_group_name_H-M   'P 1'
#
loop_
_entity.id
_entity.type
_entity.pdbx_description
1 polymer ?
#
loop_
_entity_poly.entity_id
_entity_poly.type
_entity_poly.pdbx_seq_one_letter_code
_entity_poly.pdbx_strand_id
1 'polypeptide(L)'
;MAGTVFESPFWGGLLCGLSKFYLKIIGWRRVGSLADIPRCVMIAAPHTSNWDAPIALAMAFAFRFKAHWLVKHTAFRWPFRGVMRWLGAIPIDRTKSTDVVTQMVEELKRRAELVLLIAPEGTRKKVTRWKTGFYHIACGAGVPLVLAFLDYARKEGGLGPILHPTGDFEADMAEILGFYATVTGRHPEKTGTVEIRSK
;
A
#
# COMPACT_ATOMS: atom_id res chain seq x y z
N MET A 1 20.12 1.21 -5.80
CA MET A 1 19.71 0.80 -4.43
C MET A 1 20.07 -0.67 -4.27
N ALA A 2 20.46 -1.12 -3.08
CA ALA A 2 20.63 -2.56 -2.83
C ALA A 2 19.31 -3.28 -3.13
N GLY A 3 19.38 -4.49 -3.72
CA GLY A 3 18.20 -5.27 -4.08
C GLY A 3 17.30 -5.56 -2.89
N THR A 4 16.01 -5.60 -3.11
CA THR A 4 15.02 -5.96 -2.09
C THR A 4 14.86 -7.47 -2.00
N VAL A 5 14.28 -7.95 -0.90
CA VAL A 5 13.94 -9.36 -0.71
C VAL A 5 13.04 -9.91 -1.84
N PHE A 6 12.22 -9.05 -2.43
CA PHE A 6 11.33 -9.40 -3.53
C PHE A 6 12.06 -9.69 -4.86
N GLU A 7 13.31 -9.22 -5.01
CA GLU A 7 14.14 -9.44 -6.20
C GLU A 7 14.97 -10.71 -6.09
N SER A 8 15.09 -11.30 -4.91
CA SER A 8 15.82 -12.53 -4.68
C SER A 8 14.98 -13.76 -5.04
N PRO A 9 15.37 -14.60 -6.01
CA PRO A 9 14.62 -15.80 -6.38
C PRO A 9 14.46 -16.78 -5.21
N PHE A 10 15.54 -16.94 -4.42
CA PHE A 10 15.57 -17.85 -3.27
C PHE A 10 14.65 -17.34 -2.15
N TRP A 11 14.89 -16.12 -1.64
CA TRP A 11 14.10 -15.56 -0.55
C TRP A 11 12.65 -15.31 -0.96
N GLY A 12 12.41 -14.85 -2.20
CA GLY A 12 11.06 -14.63 -2.72
C GLY A 12 10.24 -15.92 -2.78
N GLY A 13 10.85 -17.05 -3.20
CA GLY A 13 10.19 -18.37 -3.22
C GLY A 13 9.88 -18.89 -1.82
N LEU A 14 10.88 -18.86 -0.92
CA LEU A 14 10.75 -19.33 0.47
C LEU A 14 9.69 -18.50 1.22
N LEU A 15 9.79 -17.19 1.17
CA LEU A 15 8.84 -16.31 1.88
C LEU A 15 7.43 -16.38 1.28
N CYS A 16 7.29 -16.61 -0.02
CA CYS A 16 5.99 -16.88 -0.62
C CYS A 16 5.33 -18.15 -0.02
N GLY A 17 6.09 -19.23 0.09
CA GLY A 17 5.60 -20.48 0.71
C GLY A 17 5.22 -20.31 2.18
N LEU A 18 6.11 -19.70 2.96
CA LEU A 18 5.88 -19.42 4.39
C LEU A 18 4.69 -18.49 4.59
N SER A 19 4.55 -17.45 3.77
CA SER A 19 3.44 -16.51 3.85
C SER A 19 2.09 -17.16 3.52
N LYS A 20 2.05 -18.00 2.48
CA LYS A 20 0.84 -18.78 2.16
C LYS A 20 0.43 -19.70 3.30
N PHE A 21 1.41 -20.36 3.93
CA PHE A 21 1.19 -21.24 5.07
C PHE A 21 0.70 -20.45 6.29
N TYR A 22 1.37 -19.32 6.62
CA TYR A 22 0.96 -18.42 7.69
C TYR A 22 -0.47 -17.92 7.51
N LEU A 23 -0.82 -17.39 6.33
CA LEU A 23 -2.16 -16.89 6.02
C LEU A 23 -3.22 -18.01 6.17
N LYS A 24 -2.88 -19.25 5.75
CA LYS A 24 -3.76 -20.40 5.92
C LYS A 24 -4.01 -20.72 7.40
N ILE A 25 -2.97 -20.70 8.24
CA ILE A 25 -3.10 -20.99 9.69
C ILE A 25 -3.98 -19.95 10.37
N ILE A 26 -3.81 -18.67 10.07
CA ILE A 26 -4.62 -17.59 10.68
C ILE A 26 -6.02 -17.46 10.03
N GLY A 27 -6.32 -18.29 9.04
CA GLY A 27 -7.62 -18.36 8.37
C GLY A 27 -7.87 -17.22 7.38
N TRP A 28 -6.82 -16.60 6.82
CA TRP A 28 -6.95 -15.52 5.84
C TRP A 28 -6.97 -16.05 4.40
N ARG A 29 -7.91 -15.53 3.62
CA ARG A 29 -8.04 -15.83 2.20
C ARG A 29 -7.47 -14.69 1.36
N ARG A 30 -6.85 -15.05 0.24
CA ARG A 30 -6.32 -14.10 -0.74
C ARG A 30 -7.35 -13.87 -1.82
N VAL A 31 -7.61 -12.60 -2.15
CA VAL A 31 -8.60 -12.20 -3.15
C VAL A 31 -7.95 -11.27 -4.18
N GLY A 32 -8.30 -11.43 -5.45
CA GLY A 32 -7.80 -10.62 -6.56
C GLY A 32 -6.47 -11.08 -7.12
N SER A 33 -5.99 -10.36 -8.12
CA SER A 33 -4.73 -10.58 -8.83
C SER A 33 -4.15 -9.26 -9.29
N LEU A 34 -2.83 -9.13 -9.28
CA LEU A 34 -2.11 -7.97 -9.84
C LEU A 34 -1.65 -8.25 -11.29
N ALA A 35 -2.29 -9.18 -12.00
CA ALA A 35 -1.84 -9.62 -13.31
C ALA A 35 -1.43 -8.43 -14.21
N ASP A 36 -0.18 -8.46 -14.67
CA ASP A 36 0.39 -7.60 -15.71
C ASP A 36 0.46 -6.07 -15.41
N ILE A 37 0.42 -5.66 -14.13
CA ILE A 37 0.63 -4.26 -13.75
C ILE A 37 2.03 -4.09 -13.15
N PRO A 38 3.03 -3.71 -13.95
CA PRO A 38 4.40 -3.58 -13.46
C PRO A 38 4.59 -2.36 -12.56
N ARG A 39 3.79 -1.30 -12.77
CA ARG A 39 3.87 -0.05 -12.00
C ARG A 39 2.48 0.42 -11.59
N CYS A 40 2.32 0.66 -10.29
CA CYS A 40 1.08 1.22 -9.75
C CYS A 40 1.32 1.93 -8.41
N VAL A 41 0.38 2.77 -8.04
CA VAL A 41 0.22 3.21 -6.66
C VAL A 41 -0.86 2.33 -6.03
N MET A 42 -0.51 1.62 -4.97
CA MET A 42 -1.41 0.72 -4.25
C MET A 42 -1.88 1.41 -2.98
N ILE A 43 -3.18 1.63 -2.86
CA ILE A 43 -3.80 2.19 -1.66
C ILE A 43 -4.06 1.04 -0.69
N ALA A 44 -3.64 1.17 0.57
CA ALA A 44 -3.91 0.21 1.62
C ALA A 44 -4.76 0.86 2.71
N ALA A 45 -6.05 0.55 2.72
CA ALA A 45 -7.02 1.04 3.70
C ALA A 45 -8.07 -0.05 4.01
N PRO A 46 -8.78 0.05 5.15
CA PRO A 46 -8.48 0.92 6.29
C PRO A 46 -7.24 0.43 7.06
N HIS A 47 -6.42 1.36 7.57
CA HIS A 47 -5.22 1.05 8.36
C HIS A 47 -5.44 1.39 9.83
N THR A 48 -5.96 0.44 10.60
CA THR A 48 -6.45 0.64 11.96
C THR A 48 -5.61 -0.04 13.06
N SER A 49 -4.65 -0.90 12.66
CA SER A 49 -3.88 -1.73 13.58
C SER A 49 -2.40 -1.89 13.20
N ASN A 50 -1.56 -2.18 14.18
CA ASN A 50 -0.18 -2.64 13.92
C ASN A 50 -0.13 -4.03 13.26
N TRP A 51 -1.17 -4.85 13.46
CA TRP A 51 -1.28 -6.17 12.85
C TRP A 51 -1.53 -6.14 11.34
N ASP A 52 -1.93 -5.00 10.79
CA ASP A 52 -2.12 -4.84 9.35
C ASP A 52 -0.78 -5.03 8.61
N ALA A 53 0.33 -4.52 9.19
CA ALA A 53 1.64 -4.59 8.56
C ALA A 53 2.16 -6.03 8.33
N PRO A 54 2.20 -6.94 9.34
CA PRO A 54 2.62 -8.32 9.09
C PRO A 54 1.70 -9.08 8.14
N ILE A 55 0.37 -8.85 8.19
CA ILE A 55 -0.58 -9.50 7.27
C ILE A 55 -0.40 -8.95 5.85
N ALA A 56 -0.28 -7.62 5.68
CA ALA A 56 -0.03 -7.00 4.38
C ALA A 56 1.30 -7.46 3.77
N LEU A 57 2.35 -7.61 4.58
CA LEU A 57 3.64 -8.15 4.13
C LEU A 57 3.50 -9.60 3.68
N ALA A 58 2.78 -10.44 4.44
CA ALA A 58 2.50 -11.81 4.05
C ALA A 58 1.68 -11.88 2.75
N MET A 59 0.69 -10.97 2.56
CA MET A 59 -0.05 -10.85 1.30
C MET A 59 0.88 -10.46 0.15
N ALA A 60 1.78 -9.49 0.33
CA ALA A 60 2.73 -9.06 -0.69
C ALA A 60 3.61 -10.23 -1.18
N PHE A 61 4.16 -11.03 -0.25
CA PHE A 61 4.92 -12.24 -0.61
C PHE A 61 4.06 -13.31 -1.27
N ALA A 62 2.84 -13.52 -0.77
CA ALA A 62 1.93 -14.54 -1.30
C ALA A 62 1.43 -14.21 -2.72
N PHE A 63 1.29 -12.93 -3.06
CA PHE A 63 0.99 -12.42 -4.41
C PHE A 63 2.22 -12.22 -5.29
N ARG A 64 3.43 -12.27 -4.71
CA ARG A 64 4.72 -12.11 -5.41
C ARG A 64 4.91 -10.75 -6.09
N PHE A 65 4.34 -9.67 -5.56
CA PHE A 65 4.61 -8.34 -6.10
C PHE A 65 5.70 -7.61 -5.29
N LYS A 66 6.49 -6.78 -5.98
CA LYS A 66 7.62 -6.05 -5.40
C LYS A 66 7.12 -4.80 -4.65
N ALA A 67 6.58 -5.02 -3.44
CA ALA A 67 6.03 -3.94 -2.63
C ALA A 67 7.12 -2.99 -2.12
N HIS A 68 6.86 -1.69 -2.26
CA HIS A 68 7.64 -0.63 -1.63
C HIS A 68 6.67 0.26 -0.84
N TRP A 69 7.03 0.63 0.38
CA TRP A 69 6.18 1.48 1.23
C TRP A 69 6.92 2.63 1.84
N LEU A 70 6.20 3.74 2.04
CA LEU A 70 6.75 4.97 2.57
C LEU A 70 6.79 4.94 4.10
N VAL A 71 7.97 5.11 4.67
CA VAL A 71 8.18 5.11 6.12
C VAL A 71 8.83 6.42 6.53
N LYS A 72 8.37 6.99 7.66
CA LYS A 72 8.99 8.19 8.22
C LYS A 72 10.49 7.95 8.44
N HIS A 73 11.35 8.85 7.99
CA HIS A 73 12.81 8.72 8.09
C HIS A 73 13.29 8.47 9.53
N THR A 74 12.58 9.01 10.54
CA THR A 74 12.89 8.79 11.95
C THR A 74 12.71 7.35 12.43
N ALA A 75 11.99 6.50 11.69
CA ALA A 75 11.86 5.07 11.99
C ALA A 75 13.03 4.24 11.46
N PHE A 76 13.86 4.81 10.56
CA PHE A 76 15.07 4.16 10.04
C PHE A 76 16.25 4.25 11.01
N ARG A 77 16.10 3.66 12.19
CA ARG A 77 17.16 3.63 13.21
C ARG A 77 17.94 2.30 13.17
N TRP A 78 19.22 2.38 13.57
CA TRP A 78 20.02 1.18 13.82
C TRP A 78 19.38 0.37 14.96
N PRO A 79 19.32 -0.99 14.90
CA PRO A 79 19.85 -1.89 13.86
C PRO A 79 18.86 -2.19 12.71
N PHE A 80 17.62 -1.71 12.75
CA PHE A 80 16.55 -2.12 11.84
C PHE A 80 16.60 -1.49 10.43
N ARG A 81 17.42 -0.45 10.24
CA ARG A 81 17.53 0.30 8.97
C ARG A 81 17.78 -0.61 7.75
N GLY A 82 18.71 -1.58 7.89
CA GLY A 82 19.06 -2.51 6.81
C GLY A 82 17.89 -3.42 6.44
N VAL A 83 17.26 -4.02 7.46
CA VAL A 83 16.11 -4.91 7.30
C VAL A 83 14.92 -4.18 6.67
N MET A 84 14.62 -2.97 7.12
CA MET A 84 13.52 -2.17 6.56
C MET A 84 13.73 -1.88 5.07
N ARG A 85 14.96 -1.48 4.67
CA ARG A 85 15.29 -1.26 3.25
C ARG A 85 15.21 -2.54 2.45
N TRP A 86 15.74 -3.63 2.97
CA TRP A 86 15.69 -4.94 2.33
C TRP A 86 14.26 -5.41 2.13
N LEU A 87 13.35 -5.10 3.05
CA LEU A 87 11.91 -5.35 2.92
C LEU A 87 11.19 -4.36 1.99
N GLY A 88 11.84 -3.37 1.38
CA GLY A 88 11.24 -2.45 0.42
C GLY A 88 10.80 -1.10 1.01
N ALA A 89 11.13 -0.79 2.27
CA ALA A 89 10.77 0.48 2.86
C ALA A 89 11.59 1.64 2.29
N ILE A 90 10.92 2.74 1.92
CA ILE A 90 11.51 3.99 1.41
C ILE A 90 11.39 5.04 2.51
N PRO A 91 12.52 5.58 3.02
CA PRO A 91 12.47 6.65 4.01
C PRO A 91 12.00 7.96 3.38
N ILE A 92 11.02 8.61 4.01
CA ILE A 92 10.51 9.91 3.58
C ILE A 92 10.54 10.94 4.71
N ASP A 93 10.75 12.19 4.35
CA ASP A 93 10.51 13.33 5.22
C ASP A 93 9.09 13.85 4.99
N ARG A 94 8.21 13.57 5.95
CA ARG A 94 6.78 13.95 5.86
C ARG A 94 6.54 15.46 6.03
N THR A 95 7.56 16.22 6.38
CA THR A 95 7.46 17.69 6.45
C THR A 95 7.53 18.33 5.07
N LYS A 96 8.08 17.62 4.09
CA LYS A 96 8.26 18.03 2.71
C LYS A 96 7.37 17.22 1.76
N SER A 97 6.06 17.36 1.91
CA SER A 97 5.08 16.51 1.19
C SER A 97 5.16 16.65 -0.34
N THR A 98 5.39 17.88 -0.84
CA THR A 98 5.53 18.14 -2.29
C THR A 98 6.77 17.46 -2.86
N ASP A 99 7.90 17.52 -2.15
CA ASP A 99 9.14 16.87 -2.58
C ASP A 99 8.95 15.34 -2.66
N VAL A 100 8.19 14.76 -1.72
CA VAL A 100 7.87 13.32 -1.72
C VAL A 100 7.05 12.92 -2.94
N VAL A 101 6.03 13.73 -3.30
CA VAL A 101 5.20 13.45 -4.49
C VAL A 101 6.09 13.47 -5.74
N THR A 102 6.87 14.51 -5.94
CA THR A 102 7.79 14.65 -7.09
C THR A 102 8.78 13.49 -7.17
N GLN A 103 9.43 13.14 -6.05
CA GLN A 103 10.37 12.04 -6.01
C GLN A 103 9.72 10.69 -6.38
N MET A 104 8.49 10.43 -5.91
CA MET A 104 7.81 9.16 -6.20
C MET A 104 7.32 9.10 -7.65
N VAL A 105 6.91 10.23 -8.22
CA VAL A 105 6.59 10.34 -9.66
C VAL A 105 7.82 9.97 -10.51
N GLU A 106 8.98 10.56 -10.19
CA GLU A 106 10.24 10.28 -10.89
C GLU A 106 10.67 8.81 -10.74
N GLU A 107 10.56 8.25 -9.53
CA GLU A 107 10.88 6.84 -9.27
C GLU A 107 9.96 5.90 -10.06
N LEU A 108 8.65 6.16 -10.13
CA LEU A 108 7.70 5.37 -10.91
C LEU A 108 7.96 5.48 -12.42
N LYS A 109 8.39 6.66 -12.91
CA LYS A 109 8.75 6.83 -14.32
C LYS A 109 10.06 6.14 -14.68
N ARG A 110 11.03 6.15 -13.77
CA ARG A 110 12.37 5.62 -13.99
C ARG A 110 12.45 4.09 -13.93
N ARG A 111 11.64 3.44 -13.09
CA ARG A 111 11.70 1.98 -12.89
C ARG A 111 10.78 1.25 -13.85
N ALA A 112 11.24 0.10 -14.34
CA ALA A 112 10.39 -0.81 -15.13
C ALA A 112 9.26 -1.41 -14.29
N GLU A 113 9.54 -1.71 -13.00
CA GLU A 113 8.59 -2.30 -12.07
C GLU A 113 8.65 -1.55 -10.72
N LEU A 114 7.51 -1.09 -10.23
CA LEU A 114 7.38 -0.49 -8.90
C LEU A 114 5.93 -0.52 -8.42
N VAL A 115 5.64 -1.25 -7.37
CA VAL A 115 4.38 -1.19 -6.63
C VAL A 115 4.58 -0.33 -5.40
N LEU A 116 4.05 0.89 -5.40
CA LEU A 116 4.18 1.84 -4.30
C LEU A 116 2.96 1.76 -3.38
N LEU A 117 3.14 1.16 -2.19
CA LEU A 117 2.06 1.00 -1.21
C LEU A 117 1.96 2.24 -0.32
N ILE A 118 0.76 2.81 -0.25
CA ILE A 118 0.47 4.01 0.54
C ILE A 118 -0.79 3.79 1.39
N ALA A 119 -0.68 4.02 2.71
CA ALA A 119 -1.83 4.16 3.58
C ALA A 119 -2.25 5.65 3.62
N PRO A 120 -3.36 6.04 2.99
CA PRO A 120 -3.72 7.46 2.81
C PRO A 120 -4.07 8.15 4.14
N GLU A 121 -4.50 7.39 5.12
CA GLU A 121 -4.78 7.87 6.48
C GLU A 121 -3.51 8.43 7.15
N GLY A 122 -2.34 7.88 6.84
CA GLY A 122 -1.04 8.27 7.39
C GLY A 122 -0.89 8.02 8.91
N THR A 123 -1.89 7.41 9.53
CA THR A 123 -1.96 7.06 10.96
C THR A 123 -2.91 5.88 11.15
N ARG A 124 -2.93 5.27 12.33
CA ARG A 124 -3.90 4.23 12.73
C ARG A 124 -5.01 4.77 13.64
N LYS A 125 -5.05 6.09 13.80
CA LYS A 125 -6.15 6.77 14.51
C LYS A 125 -7.24 7.15 13.51
N LYS A 126 -8.46 7.32 14.00
CA LYS A 126 -9.57 7.82 13.20
C LYS A 126 -9.21 9.17 12.57
N VAL A 127 -9.46 9.27 11.27
CA VAL A 127 -9.25 10.50 10.50
C VAL A 127 -10.50 10.81 9.68
N THR A 128 -10.77 12.08 9.48
CA THR A 128 -11.88 12.57 8.63
C THR A 128 -11.41 12.96 7.23
N ARG A 129 -10.08 12.93 7.00
CA ARG A 129 -9.47 13.29 5.70
C ARG A 129 -8.31 12.39 5.37
N TRP A 130 -8.25 11.93 4.14
CA TRP A 130 -7.10 11.24 3.60
C TRP A 130 -6.07 12.23 3.04
N LYS A 131 -4.81 11.82 3.10
CA LYS A 131 -3.73 12.52 2.39
C LYS A 131 -3.82 12.17 0.91
N THR A 132 -3.93 13.18 0.06
CA THR A 132 -4.15 13.02 -1.38
C THR A 132 -2.90 12.74 -2.20
N GLY A 133 -1.73 12.68 -1.55
CA GLY A 133 -0.45 12.47 -2.23
C GLY A 133 -0.41 11.24 -3.14
N PHE A 134 -1.10 10.14 -2.78
CA PHE A 134 -1.19 8.94 -3.60
C PHE A 134 -1.82 9.22 -4.98
N TYR A 135 -2.86 10.06 -5.00
CA TYR A 135 -3.56 10.44 -6.22
C TYR A 135 -2.67 11.26 -7.14
N HIS A 136 -2.03 12.31 -6.58
CA HIS A 136 -1.09 13.15 -7.34
C HIS A 136 0.12 12.37 -7.86
N ILE A 137 0.61 11.39 -7.11
CA ILE A 137 1.68 10.48 -7.57
C ILE A 137 1.19 9.64 -8.76
N ALA A 138 0.00 9.04 -8.68
CA ALA A 138 -0.54 8.20 -9.73
C ALA A 138 -0.79 9.00 -11.02
N CYS A 139 -1.45 10.17 -10.92
CA CYS A 139 -1.66 11.08 -12.05
C CYS A 139 -0.33 11.54 -12.67
N GLY A 140 0.60 12.03 -11.84
CA GLY A 140 1.88 12.56 -12.31
C GLY A 140 2.79 11.51 -12.97
N ALA A 141 2.67 10.25 -12.54
CA ALA A 141 3.42 9.13 -13.12
C ALA A 141 2.69 8.44 -14.28
N GLY A 142 1.39 8.69 -14.48
CA GLY A 142 0.57 8.02 -15.48
C GLY A 142 0.40 6.52 -15.18
N VAL A 143 0.21 6.16 -13.90
CA VAL A 143 0.06 4.77 -13.46
C VAL A 143 -1.29 4.55 -12.78
N PRO A 144 -1.85 3.32 -12.81
CA PRO A 144 -3.10 3.02 -12.15
C PRO A 144 -3.00 3.06 -10.61
N LEU A 145 -4.15 3.26 -9.99
CA LEU A 145 -4.42 3.03 -8.57
C LEU A 145 -4.96 1.61 -8.39
N VAL A 146 -4.38 0.85 -7.46
CA VAL A 146 -4.85 -0.48 -7.07
C VAL A 146 -5.36 -0.40 -5.64
N LEU A 147 -6.60 -0.82 -5.40
CA LEU A 147 -7.21 -0.76 -4.07
C LEU A 147 -6.91 -2.05 -3.30
N ALA A 148 -5.86 -2.03 -2.48
CA ALA A 148 -5.52 -3.16 -1.62
C ALA A 148 -6.25 -3.05 -0.27
N PHE A 149 -6.66 -4.19 0.28
CA PHE A 149 -7.45 -4.21 1.50
C PHE A 149 -7.13 -5.40 2.40
N LEU A 150 -7.45 -5.23 3.68
CA LEU A 150 -7.52 -6.28 4.68
C LEU A 150 -8.89 -6.21 5.36
N ASP A 151 -9.79 -7.15 5.03
CA ASP A 151 -11.10 -7.25 5.64
C ASP A 151 -11.07 -8.26 6.79
N TYR A 152 -11.12 -7.75 8.00
CA TYR A 152 -11.05 -8.57 9.20
C TYR A 152 -12.36 -9.31 9.52
N ALA A 153 -13.50 -8.80 9.06
CA ALA A 153 -14.79 -9.47 9.26
C ALA A 153 -14.86 -10.74 8.41
N ARG A 154 -14.39 -10.68 7.16
CA ARG A 154 -14.36 -11.80 6.23
C ARG A 154 -13.07 -12.62 6.29
N LYS A 155 -12.03 -12.11 6.98
CA LYS A 155 -10.65 -12.62 6.92
C LYS A 155 -10.15 -12.74 5.49
N GLU A 156 -10.37 -11.71 4.70
CA GLU A 156 -9.95 -11.59 3.32
C GLU A 156 -8.97 -10.45 3.17
N GLY A 157 -7.92 -10.69 2.41
CA GLY A 157 -6.97 -9.66 2.07
C GLY A 157 -6.53 -9.80 0.63
N GLY A 158 -6.29 -8.67 -0.02
CA GLY A 158 -5.87 -8.74 -1.41
C GLY A 158 -6.06 -7.45 -2.18
N LEU A 159 -6.40 -7.64 -3.44
CA LEU A 159 -6.44 -6.61 -4.45
C LEU A 159 -7.89 -6.48 -4.95
N GLY A 160 -8.45 -5.30 -4.78
CA GLY A 160 -9.75 -4.91 -5.26
C GLY A 160 -9.66 -4.26 -6.65
N PRO A 161 -10.53 -3.28 -6.96
CA PRO A 161 -10.55 -2.59 -8.23
C PRO A 161 -9.21 -1.93 -8.61
N ILE A 162 -8.98 -1.84 -9.91
CA ILE A 162 -7.89 -1.10 -10.53
C ILE A 162 -8.52 0.10 -11.21
N LEU A 163 -8.11 1.30 -10.80
CA LEU A 163 -8.63 2.56 -11.30
C LEU A 163 -7.54 3.31 -12.07
N HIS A 164 -7.89 3.86 -13.20
CA HIS A 164 -7.03 4.79 -13.92
C HIS A 164 -7.49 6.21 -13.59
N PRO A 165 -6.66 7.02 -12.87
CA PRO A 165 -7.06 8.38 -12.51
C PRO A 165 -7.52 9.17 -13.74
N THR A 166 -8.71 9.75 -13.67
CA THR A 166 -9.30 10.52 -14.78
C THR A 166 -8.87 11.97 -14.79
N GLY A 167 -8.37 12.46 -13.64
CA GLY A 167 -8.11 13.87 -13.36
C GLY A 167 -9.29 14.55 -12.65
N ASP A 168 -10.47 13.97 -12.67
CA ASP A 168 -11.58 14.39 -11.82
C ASP A 168 -11.42 13.77 -10.43
N PHE A 169 -10.81 14.55 -9.54
CA PHE A 169 -10.48 14.09 -8.19
C PHE A 169 -11.72 13.67 -7.39
N GLU A 170 -12.83 14.37 -7.55
CA GLU A 170 -14.04 14.10 -6.75
C GLU A 170 -14.71 12.81 -7.20
N ALA A 171 -14.82 12.60 -8.51
CA ALA A 171 -15.37 11.37 -9.10
C ALA A 171 -14.51 10.16 -8.76
N ASP A 172 -13.18 10.25 -8.96
CA ASP A 172 -12.24 9.18 -8.68
C ASP A 172 -12.24 8.82 -7.17
N MET A 173 -12.28 9.83 -6.28
CA MET A 173 -12.35 9.62 -4.84
C MET A 173 -13.67 9.00 -4.39
N ALA A 174 -14.78 9.35 -5.02
CA ALA A 174 -16.08 8.74 -4.71
C ALA A 174 -16.06 7.23 -4.98
N GLU A 175 -15.47 6.80 -6.10
CA GLU A 175 -15.31 5.39 -6.44
C GLU A 175 -14.38 4.67 -5.43
N ILE A 176 -13.22 5.27 -5.11
CA ILE A 176 -12.28 4.73 -4.13
C ILE A 176 -12.95 4.55 -2.76
N LEU A 177 -13.62 5.58 -2.26
CA LEU A 177 -14.26 5.54 -0.94
C LEU A 177 -15.46 4.59 -0.93
N GLY A 178 -16.21 4.48 -2.05
CA GLY A 178 -17.29 3.52 -2.23
C GLY A 178 -16.81 2.08 -2.03
N PHE A 179 -15.66 1.73 -2.60
CA PHE A 179 -15.06 0.42 -2.36
C PHE A 179 -14.68 0.22 -0.89
N TYR A 180 -13.94 1.16 -0.28
CA TYR A 180 -13.49 0.99 1.10
C TYR A 180 -14.61 1.06 2.14
N ALA A 181 -15.77 1.60 1.83
CA ALA A 181 -16.95 1.53 2.68
C ALA A 181 -17.43 0.08 2.91
N THR A 182 -17.07 -0.85 2.04
CA THR A 182 -17.41 -2.28 2.15
C THR A 182 -16.38 -3.09 2.93
N VAL A 183 -15.26 -2.50 3.33
CA VAL A 183 -14.13 -3.19 3.97
C VAL A 183 -14.11 -2.90 5.47
N THR A 184 -14.05 -3.95 6.28
CA THR A 184 -14.00 -3.83 7.74
C THR A 184 -12.57 -3.95 8.27
N GLY A 185 -12.02 -2.87 8.80
CA GLY A 185 -10.72 -2.88 9.48
C GLY A 185 -10.73 -3.67 10.79
N ARG A 186 -9.54 -3.93 11.35
CA ARG A 186 -9.42 -4.63 12.65
C ARG A 186 -10.11 -3.90 13.79
N HIS A 187 -10.12 -2.58 13.74
CA HIS A 187 -10.75 -1.68 14.70
C HIS A 187 -11.73 -0.77 13.95
N PRO A 188 -12.98 -1.21 13.71
CA PRO A 188 -13.97 -0.45 12.94
C PRO A 188 -14.23 0.93 13.51
N GLU A 189 -14.16 1.08 14.83
CA GLU A 189 -14.32 2.36 15.53
C GLU A 189 -13.27 3.43 15.17
N LYS A 190 -12.14 2.97 14.60
CA LYS A 190 -11.06 3.85 14.11
C LYS A 190 -11.18 4.18 12.63
N THR A 191 -12.08 3.53 11.91
CA THR A 191 -12.39 3.88 10.52
C THR A 191 -13.22 5.16 10.52
N GLY A 192 -12.75 6.20 9.85
CA GLY A 192 -13.44 7.49 9.75
C GLY A 192 -14.26 7.58 8.48
N THR A 193 -15.35 8.36 8.51
CA THR A 193 -15.97 8.83 7.29
C THR A 193 -15.08 9.88 6.66
N VAL A 194 -14.59 9.62 5.45
CA VAL A 194 -13.65 10.50 4.76
C VAL A 194 -14.42 11.53 3.94
N GLU A 195 -14.21 12.80 4.23
CA GLU A 195 -14.76 13.90 3.44
C GLU A 195 -13.95 14.08 2.15
N ILE A 196 -14.65 14.12 1.00
CA ILE A 196 -14.07 14.49 -0.28
C ILE A 196 -14.04 16.02 -0.34
N ARG A 197 -12.86 16.61 -0.40
CA ARG A 197 -12.68 18.03 -0.69
C ARG A 197 -11.51 18.19 -1.65
N SER A 198 -11.78 18.79 -2.81
CA SER A 198 -10.75 19.39 -3.66
C SER A 198 -10.09 20.55 -2.89
N LYS A 199 -8.79 20.69 -3.00
CA LYS A 199 -8.09 21.90 -2.55
C LYS A 199 -8.12 22.94 -3.65
#